data_faae1acdd3331ac4e66a5ba53f55b836
#
_entry.id   faae1acdd3331ac4e66a5ba53f55b836
#
_cell.length_a   1.000
_cell.length_b   1.000
_cell.length_c   1.000
_cell.angle_alpha   90.00
_cell.angle_beta   90.00
_cell.angle_gamma   90.00
#
_symmetry.space_group_name_H-M   'P 1'
#
loop_
_entity.id
_entity.type
_entity.pdbx_description
1 polymer ?
#
loop_
_entity_poly.entity_id
_entity_poly.type
_entity_poly.pdbx_seq_one_letter_code
_entity_poly.pdbx_strand_id
1 'polypeptide(L)'
;MRAVDRSIFRKYDIRGTANGESPQLTPGLAYLVGKALGTYLPREFGTRKVFVGSDNRLSSAPLKAAMIEGLAATGLAVTDIGEVLTPTVYFASASYGEAGAGVMITGSHLDTRYNGIKMAYGKLALAGEQIQAVLSIIEDELFAAGEGEVDEDPTMINQHMTEIQRKVHMEKPLKVVLDAGNGLSGTYLPPVLRALGLDVECLYCEPDGSFPNHLPNPEDPEMTRDLEAKVIELGADLGLAFDGDSDRCGFIDNHGNHIAADRLLALLSRDLLRRHPNTPIVFDVKSSQALPDEIKKYGGIPVMWKSGHSLMKQKMNEIGSLLGGEVSGHLFIGEDYFGFDDAPLVALKTLEIISKSGQTVGEIFDEIPKLVATPEIVLGAPDDLKFKMIDEMTTSLQTDYEVVTVDGARVIFNNGWGLVRASNTQPAITLRFEAYAREQIVEYMRIFKGQLVNYPQIERGRFDALLSDFSSDSLLDTHA
;
A
#
# COMPACT_ATOMS: atom_id res chain seq x y z
N MET A 1 -0.33 30.23 -17.77
CA MET A 1 -1.03 29.08 -17.16
C MET A 1 -1.51 29.42 -15.75
N ARG A 2 -2.57 28.79 -15.22
CA ARG A 2 -2.80 28.80 -13.77
C ARG A 2 -1.59 28.16 -13.08
N ALA A 3 -1.14 28.73 -11.97
CA ALA A 3 -0.04 28.15 -11.21
C ALA A 3 -0.40 26.70 -10.82
N VAL A 4 0.51 25.78 -11.05
CA VAL A 4 0.33 24.37 -10.66
C VAL A 4 0.34 24.28 -9.15
N ASP A 5 -0.61 23.57 -8.58
CA ASP A 5 -0.62 23.31 -7.14
C ASP A 5 0.47 22.27 -6.80
N ARG A 6 1.60 22.76 -6.28
CA ARG A 6 2.75 21.90 -5.90
C ARG A 6 2.40 20.86 -4.83
N SER A 7 1.38 21.14 -4.00
CA SER A 7 1.05 20.30 -2.86
C SER A 7 0.54 18.90 -3.25
N ILE A 8 0.07 18.72 -4.49
CA ILE A 8 -0.39 17.43 -5.00
C ILE A 8 0.75 16.55 -5.53
N PHE A 9 1.94 17.10 -5.83
CA PHE A 9 3.14 16.35 -6.23
C PHE A 9 3.84 15.82 -4.97
N ARG A 10 3.35 14.67 -4.50
CA ARG A 10 3.76 14.09 -3.22
C ARG A 10 4.98 13.20 -3.36
N LYS A 11 5.39 12.55 -2.28
CA LYS A 11 6.61 11.73 -2.24
C LYS A 11 6.51 10.45 -3.09
N TYR A 12 5.31 9.89 -3.27
CA TYR A 12 5.12 8.57 -3.88
C TYR A 12 4.24 8.59 -5.14
N ASP A 13 3.44 9.62 -5.30
CA ASP A 13 2.48 9.80 -6.41
C ASP A 13 2.11 11.27 -6.57
N ILE A 14 1.30 11.57 -7.58
CA ILE A 14 0.57 12.83 -7.69
C ILE A 14 -0.85 12.55 -7.22
N ARG A 15 -1.35 13.32 -6.25
CA ARG A 15 -2.65 13.08 -5.64
C ARG A 15 -3.36 14.36 -5.22
N GLY A 16 -4.60 14.55 -5.71
CA GLY A 16 -5.38 15.74 -5.41
C GLY A 16 -6.88 15.52 -5.60
N THR A 17 -7.67 16.53 -5.28
CA THR A 17 -9.10 16.52 -5.59
C THR A 17 -9.31 16.60 -7.09
N ALA A 18 -10.13 15.70 -7.66
CA ALA A 18 -10.46 15.64 -9.08
C ALA A 18 -11.91 16.03 -9.39
N ASN A 19 -12.73 16.19 -8.35
CA ASN A 19 -14.13 16.58 -8.40
C ASN A 19 -14.40 17.80 -7.52
N GLY A 20 -15.51 18.49 -7.76
CA GLY A 20 -15.92 19.68 -7.00
C GLY A 20 -15.72 21.00 -7.75
N GLU A 21 -15.94 22.13 -7.09
CA GLU A 21 -15.93 23.46 -7.70
C GLU A 21 -14.53 23.92 -8.16
N SER A 22 -13.47 23.44 -7.48
CA SER A 22 -12.08 23.82 -7.77
C SER A 22 -11.14 22.61 -7.66
N PRO A 23 -11.22 21.66 -8.60
CA PRO A 23 -10.38 20.47 -8.55
C PRO A 23 -8.89 20.83 -8.75
N GLN A 24 -8.02 20.17 -7.99
CA GLN A 24 -6.57 20.32 -8.09
C GLN A 24 -6.01 19.51 -9.28
N LEU A 25 -6.51 18.28 -9.47
CA LEU A 25 -6.14 17.39 -10.56
C LEU A 25 -7.22 17.46 -11.65
N THR A 26 -6.89 18.08 -12.77
CA THR A 26 -7.77 18.29 -13.92
C THR A 26 -7.23 17.61 -15.15
N PRO A 27 -8.06 17.34 -16.19
CA PRO A 27 -7.55 16.85 -17.48
C PRO A 27 -6.43 17.72 -18.07
N GLY A 28 -6.54 19.05 -17.94
CA GLY A 28 -5.48 19.96 -18.40
C GLY A 28 -4.15 19.75 -17.65
N LEU A 29 -4.19 19.49 -16.34
CA LEU A 29 -2.98 19.15 -15.60
C LEU A 29 -2.48 17.75 -15.95
N ALA A 30 -3.36 16.76 -16.10
CA ALA A 30 -3.00 15.40 -16.53
C ALA A 30 -2.28 15.41 -17.91
N TYR A 31 -2.73 16.24 -18.84
CA TYR A 31 -2.05 16.47 -20.12
C TYR A 31 -0.62 17.01 -19.93
N LEU A 32 -0.45 18.01 -19.06
CA LEU A 32 0.88 18.59 -18.77
C LEU A 32 1.80 17.59 -18.08
N VAL A 33 1.27 16.78 -17.14
CA VAL A 33 2.01 15.68 -16.51
C VAL A 33 2.41 14.64 -17.55
N GLY A 34 1.51 14.30 -18.50
CA GLY A 34 1.82 13.42 -19.62
C GLY A 34 2.98 13.94 -20.48
N LYS A 35 2.98 15.22 -20.85
CA LYS A 35 4.09 15.86 -21.55
C LYS A 35 5.40 15.85 -20.77
N ALA A 36 5.32 16.12 -19.45
CA ALA A 36 6.50 16.12 -18.60
C ALA A 36 7.08 14.69 -18.44
N LEU A 37 6.23 13.68 -18.23
CA LEU A 37 6.64 12.28 -18.20
C LEU A 37 7.23 11.83 -19.53
N GLY A 38 6.58 12.18 -20.64
CA GLY A 38 7.06 11.88 -22.00
C GLY A 38 8.41 12.54 -22.33
N THR A 39 8.76 13.62 -21.62
CA THR A 39 10.08 14.26 -21.70
C THR A 39 11.08 13.59 -20.77
N TYR A 40 10.67 13.31 -19.53
CA TYR A 40 11.52 12.79 -18.45
C TYR A 40 11.93 11.33 -18.66
N LEU A 41 10.97 10.46 -18.92
CA LEU A 41 11.18 8.99 -18.97
C LEU A 41 12.18 8.56 -20.05
N PRO A 42 12.14 9.05 -21.32
CA PRO A 42 13.15 8.69 -22.31
C PRO A 42 14.54 9.19 -21.95
N ARG A 43 14.62 10.38 -21.37
CA ARG A 43 15.90 11.03 -21.02
C ARG A 43 16.61 10.29 -19.88
N GLU A 44 15.86 9.90 -18.83
CA GLU A 44 16.46 9.31 -17.62
C GLU A 44 16.56 7.77 -17.68
N PHE A 45 15.61 7.12 -18.36
CA PHE A 45 15.50 5.65 -18.34
C PHE A 45 15.51 5.01 -19.74
N GLY A 46 15.62 5.79 -20.81
CA GLY A 46 15.58 5.26 -22.17
C GLY A 46 14.22 4.66 -22.55
N THR A 47 13.14 5.08 -21.87
CA THR A 47 11.78 4.58 -22.12
C THR A 47 11.37 4.77 -23.56
N ARG A 48 10.73 3.74 -24.15
CA ARG A 48 10.24 3.76 -25.54
C ARG A 48 8.74 3.60 -25.63
N LYS A 49 8.13 2.95 -24.65
CA LYS A 49 6.70 2.64 -24.62
C LYS A 49 6.11 2.87 -23.22
N VAL A 50 4.92 3.48 -23.16
CA VAL A 50 4.20 3.75 -21.94
C VAL A 50 2.84 3.06 -21.99
N PHE A 51 2.51 2.28 -20.95
CA PHE A 51 1.22 1.65 -20.74
C PHE A 51 0.41 2.52 -19.81
N VAL A 52 -0.81 2.90 -20.21
CA VAL A 52 -1.68 3.77 -19.41
C VAL A 52 -2.97 3.04 -19.08
N GLY A 53 -3.25 2.92 -17.79
CA GLY A 53 -4.48 2.33 -17.27
C GLY A 53 -5.20 3.24 -16.28
N SER A 54 -6.42 2.91 -15.93
CA SER A 54 -7.17 3.62 -14.88
C SER A 54 -8.02 2.69 -14.04
N ASP A 55 -8.36 3.13 -12.82
CA ASP A 55 -9.45 2.54 -12.04
C ASP A 55 -10.82 2.96 -12.61
N ASN A 56 -11.91 2.47 -11.98
CA ASN A 56 -13.28 2.74 -12.41
C ASN A 56 -13.88 4.03 -11.82
N ARG A 57 -13.13 4.91 -11.20
CA ARG A 57 -13.63 6.20 -10.69
C ARG A 57 -14.19 7.06 -11.83
N LEU A 58 -15.28 7.77 -11.57
CA LEU A 58 -15.92 8.64 -12.57
C LEU A 58 -14.99 9.72 -13.12
N SER A 59 -13.98 10.15 -12.34
CA SER A 59 -12.98 11.12 -12.76
C SER A 59 -11.81 10.51 -13.55
N SER A 60 -11.65 9.19 -13.60
CA SER A 60 -10.46 8.54 -14.16
C SER A 60 -10.41 8.59 -15.68
N ALA A 61 -11.50 8.35 -16.37
CA ALA A 61 -11.53 8.31 -17.83
C ALA A 61 -11.05 9.63 -18.49
N PRO A 62 -11.56 10.84 -18.12
CA PRO A 62 -11.07 12.08 -18.71
C PRO A 62 -9.62 12.41 -18.34
N LEU A 63 -9.14 12.01 -17.15
CA LEU A 63 -7.75 12.18 -16.76
C LEU A 63 -6.84 11.26 -17.58
N LYS A 64 -7.25 9.97 -17.79
CA LYS A 64 -6.51 9.01 -18.61
C LYS A 64 -6.39 9.48 -20.06
N ALA A 65 -7.49 9.91 -20.67
CA ALA A 65 -7.47 10.41 -22.04
C ALA A 65 -6.48 11.59 -22.23
N ALA A 66 -6.52 12.56 -21.34
CA ALA A 66 -5.61 13.70 -21.36
C ALA A 66 -4.14 13.30 -21.11
N MET A 67 -3.89 12.32 -20.23
CA MET A 67 -2.56 11.77 -20.00
C MET A 67 -1.98 11.12 -21.26
N ILE A 68 -2.77 10.27 -21.93
CA ILE A 68 -2.37 9.62 -23.19
C ILE A 68 -2.03 10.65 -24.26
N GLU A 69 -2.88 11.67 -24.45
CA GLU A 69 -2.63 12.76 -25.40
C GLU A 69 -1.33 13.50 -25.07
N GLY A 70 -1.10 13.80 -23.78
CA GLY A 70 0.12 14.49 -23.34
C GLY A 70 1.39 13.67 -23.59
N LEU A 71 1.38 12.36 -23.31
CA LEU A 71 2.49 11.44 -23.58
C LEU A 71 2.77 11.35 -25.10
N ALA A 72 1.74 11.13 -25.92
CA ALA A 72 1.86 11.00 -27.36
C ALA A 72 2.39 12.28 -28.01
N ALA A 73 2.03 13.46 -27.50
CA ALA A 73 2.53 14.76 -27.97
C ALA A 73 4.05 14.96 -27.80
N THR A 74 4.75 14.02 -27.15
CA THR A 74 6.22 14.02 -27.01
C THR A 74 6.93 13.04 -27.95
N GLY A 75 6.18 12.24 -28.72
CA GLY A 75 6.72 11.24 -29.64
C GLY A 75 6.85 9.83 -29.03
N LEU A 76 6.37 9.61 -27.80
CA LEU A 76 6.35 8.28 -27.19
C LEU A 76 5.23 7.40 -27.75
N ALA A 77 5.52 6.10 -27.93
CA ALA A 77 4.49 5.11 -28.16
C ALA A 77 3.69 4.87 -26.84
N VAL A 78 2.37 4.96 -26.93
CA VAL A 78 1.46 4.82 -25.79
C VAL A 78 0.47 3.70 -26.08
N THR A 79 0.29 2.80 -25.10
CA THR A 79 -0.77 1.78 -25.16
C THR A 79 -1.80 2.06 -24.06
N ASP A 80 -3.04 2.34 -24.46
CA ASP A 80 -4.18 2.33 -23.52
C ASP A 80 -4.54 0.88 -23.19
N ILE A 81 -4.38 0.50 -21.93
CA ILE A 81 -4.72 -0.84 -21.45
C ILE A 81 -6.09 -0.92 -20.77
N GLY A 82 -6.87 0.17 -20.84
CA GLY A 82 -8.25 0.23 -20.38
C GLY A 82 -8.42 0.51 -18.88
N GLU A 83 -9.56 0.05 -18.36
CA GLU A 83 -9.83 0.03 -16.92
C GLU A 83 -9.23 -1.25 -16.33
N VAL A 84 -8.23 -1.09 -15.46
CA VAL A 84 -7.40 -2.20 -14.95
C VAL A 84 -7.02 -1.97 -13.50
N LEU A 85 -6.40 -2.97 -12.89
CA LEU A 85 -5.80 -2.89 -11.56
C LEU A 85 -4.43 -2.21 -11.64
N THR A 86 -4.01 -1.51 -10.57
CA THR A 86 -2.66 -0.93 -10.48
C THR A 86 -1.55 -1.96 -10.77
N PRO A 87 -1.58 -3.18 -10.20
CA PRO A 87 -0.58 -4.19 -10.53
C PRO A 87 -0.56 -4.62 -12.00
N THR A 88 -1.66 -4.46 -12.75
CA THR A 88 -1.66 -4.72 -14.20
C THR A 88 -0.82 -3.70 -14.96
N VAL A 89 -0.86 -2.44 -14.57
CA VAL A 89 0.01 -1.40 -15.14
C VAL A 89 1.49 -1.69 -14.84
N TYR A 90 1.78 -2.12 -13.61
CA TYR A 90 3.14 -2.51 -13.23
C TYR A 90 3.60 -3.76 -13.98
N PHE A 91 2.71 -4.75 -14.14
CA PHE A 91 2.96 -5.94 -14.95
C PHE A 91 3.29 -5.59 -16.40
N ALA A 92 2.51 -4.73 -17.04
CA ALA A 92 2.76 -4.29 -18.42
C ALA A 92 4.13 -3.59 -18.56
N SER A 93 4.43 -2.65 -17.66
CA SER A 93 5.73 -1.96 -17.61
C SER A 93 6.89 -2.91 -17.44
N ALA A 94 6.82 -3.79 -16.42
CA ALA A 94 7.88 -4.74 -16.09
C ALA A 94 8.08 -5.81 -17.17
N SER A 95 7.01 -6.32 -17.78
CA SER A 95 7.06 -7.32 -18.86
C SER A 95 7.69 -6.77 -20.13
N TYR A 96 7.54 -5.47 -20.40
CA TYR A 96 8.24 -4.82 -21.51
C TYR A 96 9.72 -4.57 -21.22
N GLY A 97 10.15 -4.74 -19.96
CA GLY A 97 11.53 -4.58 -19.52
C GLY A 97 11.92 -3.12 -19.23
N GLU A 98 13.22 -2.83 -19.24
CA GLU A 98 13.76 -1.50 -18.86
C GLU A 98 13.27 -0.34 -19.73
N ALA A 99 12.89 -0.61 -20.98
CA ALA A 99 12.35 0.40 -21.90
C ALA A 99 10.84 0.67 -21.71
N GLY A 100 10.16 -0.08 -20.83
CA GLY A 100 8.75 0.07 -20.50
C GLY A 100 8.52 1.07 -19.37
N ALA A 101 7.39 1.78 -19.44
CA ALA A 101 6.87 2.56 -18.33
C ALA A 101 5.36 2.35 -18.18
N GLY A 102 4.85 2.66 -16.99
CA GLY A 102 3.43 2.54 -16.68
C GLY A 102 2.90 3.79 -16.00
N VAL A 103 1.68 4.18 -16.35
CA VAL A 103 0.95 5.26 -15.69
C VAL A 103 -0.43 4.74 -15.30
N MET A 104 -0.74 4.81 -14.02
CA MET A 104 -2.05 4.45 -13.48
C MET A 104 -2.77 5.68 -12.96
N ILE A 105 -4.00 5.88 -13.45
CA ILE A 105 -4.90 6.92 -12.96
C ILE A 105 -5.81 6.30 -11.90
N THR A 106 -5.60 6.67 -10.62
CA THR A 106 -6.34 6.07 -9.51
C THR A 106 -6.32 6.94 -8.25
N GLY A 107 -7.42 6.89 -7.50
CA GLY A 107 -7.50 7.44 -6.16
C GLY A 107 -7.27 6.41 -5.05
N SER A 108 -6.96 5.12 -5.40
CA SER A 108 -6.79 4.01 -4.47
C SER A 108 -7.98 3.90 -3.49
N HIS A 109 -7.74 3.88 -2.18
CA HIS A 109 -8.74 3.77 -1.11
C HIS A 109 -9.41 5.09 -0.71
N LEU A 110 -9.06 6.23 -1.33
CA LEU A 110 -9.63 7.53 -0.96
C LEU A 110 -11.06 7.68 -1.45
N ASP A 111 -11.79 8.63 -0.86
CA ASP A 111 -13.15 8.95 -1.30
C ASP A 111 -13.21 9.45 -2.74
N THR A 112 -14.43 9.54 -3.30
CA THR A 112 -14.69 9.85 -4.70
C THR A 112 -14.25 11.24 -5.15
N ARG A 113 -13.94 12.15 -4.23
CA ARG A 113 -13.44 13.50 -4.55
C ARG A 113 -12.00 13.47 -5.05
N TYR A 114 -11.23 12.45 -4.69
CA TYR A 114 -9.82 12.33 -4.99
C TYR A 114 -9.55 11.45 -6.20
N ASN A 115 -8.46 11.76 -6.88
CA ASN A 115 -7.81 10.91 -7.86
C ASN A 115 -6.30 11.16 -7.81
N GLY A 116 -5.53 10.39 -8.58
CA GLY A 116 -4.08 10.50 -8.60
C GLY A 116 -3.45 9.87 -9.82
N ILE A 117 -2.13 9.95 -9.87
CA ILE A 117 -1.30 9.41 -10.93
C ILE A 117 -0.15 8.66 -10.28
N LYS A 118 -0.14 7.33 -10.42
CA LYS A 118 1.00 6.48 -10.06
C LYS A 118 1.83 6.25 -11.33
N MET A 119 3.15 6.26 -11.19
CA MET A 119 4.08 6.22 -12.31
C MET A 119 5.15 5.15 -12.06
N ALA A 120 5.43 4.34 -13.07
CA ALA A 120 6.41 3.26 -13.02
C ALA A 120 7.33 3.28 -14.23
N TYR A 121 8.53 2.72 -14.08
CA TYR A 121 9.46 2.41 -15.16
C TYR A 121 10.09 1.04 -14.91
N GLY A 122 10.06 0.16 -15.93
CA GLY A 122 10.39 -1.24 -15.71
C GLY A 122 9.55 -1.80 -14.54
N LYS A 123 10.21 -2.36 -13.53
CA LYS A 123 9.58 -2.88 -12.30
C LYS A 123 9.59 -1.92 -11.11
N LEU A 124 10.07 -0.69 -11.27
CA LEU A 124 10.21 0.31 -10.20
C LEU A 124 9.18 1.42 -10.35
N ALA A 125 8.90 2.14 -9.27
CA ALA A 125 8.02 3.30 -9.26
C ALA A 125 8.83 4.60 -9.18
N LEU A 126 8.33 5.67 -9.81
CA LEU A 126 8.85 7.02 -9.61
C LEU A 126 8.50 7.49 -8.19
N ALA A 127 9.45 8.14 -7.52
CA ALA A 127 9.25 8.67 -6.19
C ALA A 127 10.18 9.87 -5.89
N GLY A 128 9.82 10.65 -4.89
CA GLY A 128 10.68 11.72 -4.35
C GLY A 128 11.15 12.73 -5.40
N GLU A 129 12.46 12.82 -5.57
CA GLU A 129 13.08 13.78 -6.50
C GLU A 129 12.66 13.58 -7.96
N GLN A 130 12.31 12.36 -8.37
CA GLN A 130 11.85 12.05 -9.71
C GLN A 130 10.49 12.72 -9.99
N ILE A 131 9.58 12.72 -9.02
CA ILE A 131 8.28 13.42 -9.11
C ILE A 131 8.49 14.93 -9.12
N GLN A 132 9.45 15.45 -8.34
CA GLN A 132 9.81 16.86 -8.35
C GLN A 132 10.47 17.27 -9.68
N ALA A 133 11.23 16.40 -10.31
CA ALA A 133 11.78 16.64 -11.65
C ALA A 133 10.66 16.75 -12.71
N VAL A 134 9.63 15.91 -12.63
CA VAL A 134 8.44 16.03 -13.48
C VAL A 134 7.74 17.37 -13.27
N LEU A 135 7.56 17.81 -12.01
CA LEU A 135 6.98 19.13 -11.69
C LEU A 135 7.83 20.27 -12.28
N SER A 136 9.15 20.22 -12.13
CA SER A 136 10.04 21.26 -12.68
C SER A 136 9.93 21.39 -14.21
N ILE A 137 9.79 20.27 -14.93
CA ILE A 137 9.56 20.28 -16.38
C ILE A 137 8.26 21.00 -16.72
N ILE A 138 7.21 20.84 -15.91
CA ILE A 138 5.93 21.53 -16.11
C ILE A 138 6.09 23.04 -15.86
N GLU A 139 6.74 23.43 -14.77
CA GLU A 139 6.92 24.82 -14.37
C GLU A 139 7.79 25.61 -15.35
N ASP A 140 8.84 24.96 -15.85
CA ASP A 140 9.78 25.55 -16.80
C ASP A 140 9.31 25.44 -18.27
N GLU A 141 8.18 24.75 -18.51
CA GLU A 141 7.61 24.47 -19.85
C GLU A 141 8.62 23.77 -20.81
N LEU A 142 9.53 22.95 -20.25
CA LEU A 142 10.62 22.30 -20.99
C LEU A 142 10.17 20.95 -21.56
N PHE A 143 9.12 20.96 -22.37
CA PHE A 143 8.54 19.74 -22.94
C PHE A 143 9.24 19.35 -24.25
N ALA A 144 9.50 18.04 -24.39
CA ALA A 144 9.76 17.45 -25.71
C ALA A 144 8.51 17.61 -26.61
N ALA A 145 8.73 17.58 -27.90
CA ALA A 145 7.67 17.63 -28.90
C ALA A 145 7.87 16.51 -29.91
N GLY A 146 6.78 15.85 -30.31
CA GLY A 146 6.80 14.77 -31.29
C GLY A 146 5.38 14.29 -31.56
N GLU A 147 5.26 13.31 -32.46
CA GLU A 147 4.01 12.62 -32.75
C GLU A 147 4.22 11.14 -32.41
N GLY A 148 3.69 10.69 -31.25
CA GLY A 148 3.73 9.31 -30.79
C GLY A 148 2.52 8.52 -31.30
N GLU A 149 2.72 7.23 -31.49
CA GLU A 149 1.62 6.32 -31.82
C GLU A 149 0.81 5.99 -30.55
N VAL A 150 -0.50 5.88 -30.71
CA VAL A 150 -1.41 5.42 -29.64
C VAL A 150 -2.11 4.15 -30.12
N ASP A 151 -1.95 3.09 -29.38
CA ASP A 151 -2.66 1.82 -29.59
C ASP A 151 -3.44 1.42 -28.34
N GLU A 152 -4.27 0.38 -28.45
CA GLU A 152 -5.07 -0.17 -27.35
C GLU A 152 -4.76 -1.66 -27.15
N ASP A 153 -4.61 -2.07 -25.89
CA ASP A 153 -4.51 -3.49 -25.52
C ASP A 153 -5.45 -3.82 -24.34
N PRO A 154 -6.73 -4.03 -24.58
CA PRO A 154 -7.67 -4.39 -23.53
C PRO A 154 -7.45 -5.81 -22.98
N THR A 155 -6.51 -6.58 -23.54
CA THR A 155 -6.20 -7.96 -23.09
C THR A 155 -5.13 -8.00 -22.01
N MET A 156 -4.45 -6.89 -21.72
CA MET A 156 -3.34 -6.84 -20.75
C MET A 156 -3.74 -7.36 -19.36
N ILE A 157 -4.94 -7.01 -18.90
CA ILE A 157 -5.47 -7.50 -17.62
C ILE A 157 -5.62 -9.04 -17.61
N ASN A 158 -6.07 -9.62 -18.72
CA ASN A 158 -6.21 -11.09 -18.83
C ASN A 158 -4.83 -11.76 -18.88
N GLN A 159 -3.82 -11.15 -19.52
CA GLN A 159 -2.45 -11.63 -19.52
C GLN A 159 -1.89 -11.64 -18.09
N HIS A 160 -2.10 -10.55 -17.34
CA HIS A 160 -1.71 -10.45 -15.93
C HIS A 160 -2.40 -11.51 -15.06
N MET A 161 -3.74 -11.63 -15.14
CA MET A 161 -4.49 -12.64 -14.38
C MET A 161 -4.04 -14.07 -14.69
N THR A 162 -3.77 -14.36 -15.96
CA THR A 162 -3.23 -15.68 -16.40
C THR A 162 -1.84 -15.92 -15.81
N GLU A 163 -0.98 -14.89 -15.81
CA GLU A 163 0.38 -15.00 -15.27
C GLU A 163 0.37 -15.31 -13.77
N ILE A 164 -0.44 -14.61 -12.97
CA ILE A 164 -0.51 -14.85 -11.53
C ILE A 164 -1.21 -16.18 -11.19
N GLN A 165 -2.23 -16.56 -11.95
CA GLN A 165 -2.94 -17.83 -11.78
C GLN A 165 -1.99 -19.03 -11.94
N ARG A 166 -1.13 -19.03 -12.95
CA ARG A 166 -0.18 -20.14 -13.21
C ARG A 166 0.91 -20.30 -12.14
N LYS A 167 1.08 -19.30 -11.25
CA LYS A 167 2.09 -19.30 -10.18
C LYS A 167 1.64 -20.01 -8.91
N VAL A 168 0.40 -20.47 -8.85
CA VAL A 168 -0.18 -21.07 -7.66
C VAL A 168 -0.87 -22.40 -7.96
N HIS A 169 -0.91 -23.26 -6.96
CA HIS A 169 -1.58 -24.54 -7.03
C HIS A 169 -2.34 -24.82 -5.72
N MET A 170 -3.66 -24.98 -5.81
CA MET A 170 -4.51 -25.30 -4.66
C MET A 170 -4.55 -26.82 -4.44
N GLU A 171 -4.27 -27.28 -3.21
CA GLU A 171 -4.35 -28.69 -2.86
C GLU A 171 -5.76 -29.10 -2.42
N LYS A 172 -6.53 -28.17 -1.82
CA LYS A 172 -7.93 -28.38 -1.44
C LYS A 172 -8.77 -27.18 -1.82
N PRO A 173 -10.07 -27.37 -2.10
CA PRO A 173 -10.99 -26.25 -2.26
C PRO A 173 -11.12 -25.47 -0.93
N LEU A 174 -11.30 -24.17 -1.04
CA LEU A 174 -11.61 -23.26 0.07
C LEU A 174 -12.86 -22.48 -0.29
N LYS A 175 -13.67 -22.16 0.71
CA LYS A 175 -14.79 -21.25 0.59
C LYS A 175 -14.36 -19.86 0.98
N VAL A 176 -14.41 -18.93 0.03
CA VAL A 176 -13.89 -17.57 0.15
C VAL A 176 -15.01 -16.56 -0.04
N VAL A 177 -15.09 -15.58 0.84
CA VAL A 177 -15.89 -14.37 0.61
C VAL A 177 -14.96 -13.28 0.08
N LEU A 178 -15.26 -12.72 -1.08
CA LEU A 178 -14.49 -11.65 -1.70
C LEU A 178 -15.28 -10.35 -1.64
N ASP A 179 -14.71 -9.33 -1.02
CA ASP A 179 -15.22 -7.96 -1.02
C ASP A 179 -14.37 -7.09 -1.94
N ALA A 180 -14.96 -6.62 -3.01
CA ALA A 180 -14.29 -5.76 -3.98
C ALA A 180 -14.52 -4.26 -3.72
N GLY A 181 -15.38 -3.89 -2.76
CA GLY A 181 -15.73 -2.51 -2.47
C GLY A 181 -16.17 -1.73 -3.72
N ASN A 182 -16.84 -2.37 -4.67
CA ASN A 182 -17.22 -1.85 -5.99
C ASN A 182 -16.01 -1.46 -6.91
N GLY A 183 -14.81 -1.96 -6.58
CA GLY A 183 -13.63 -1.84 -7.44
C GLY A 183 -13.54 -2.94 -8.51
N LEU A 184 -12.53 -2.82 -9.38
CA LEU A 184 -12.35 -3.73 -10.53
C LEU A 184 -11.91 -5.15 -10.14
N SER A 185 -11.39 -5.37 -8.92
CA SER A 185 -11.11 -6.71 -8.40
C SER A 185 -12.33 -7.63 -8.45
N GLY A 186 -13.54 -7.09 -8.29
CA GLY A 186 -14.80 -7.82 -8.39
C GLY A 186 -15.08 -8.42 -9.77
N THR A 187 -14.56 -7.79 -10.82
CA THR A 187 -14.68 -8.32 -12.20
C THR A 187 -13.64 -9.38 -12.49
N TYR A 188 -12.40 -9.18 -12.08
CA TYR A 188 -11.27 -9.97 -12.57
C TYR A 188 -10.87 -11.14 -11.65
N LEU A 189 -11.04 -11.03 -10.34
CA LEU A 189 -10.62 -12.06 -9.41
C LEU A 189 -11.57 -13.26 -9.28
N PRO A 190 -12.90 -13.11 -9.18
CA PRO A 190 -13.77 -14.25 -9.00
C PRO A 190 -13.64 -15.34 -10.09
N PRO A 191 -13.47 -15.02 -11.39
CA PRO A 191 -13.20 -16.03 -12.41
C PRO A 191 -11.89 -16.80 -12.18
N VAL A 192 -10.81 -16.11 -11.74
CA VAL A 192 -9.50 -16.72 -11.44
C VAL A 192 -9.62 -17.67 -10.26
N LEU A 193 -10.25 -17.23 -9.17
CA LEU A 193 -10.44 -18.04 -7.96
C LEU A 193 -11.28 -19.30 -8.25
N ARG A 194 -12.38 -19.15 -8.98
CA ARG A 194 -13.23 -20.30 -9.39
C ARG A 194 -12.48 -21.26 -10.31
N ALA A 195 -11.67 -20.76 -11.23
CA ALA A 195 -10.83 -21.60 -12.10
C ALA A 195 -9.76 -22.40 -11.32
N LEU A 196 -9.37 -21.92 -10.14
CA LEU A 196 -8.51 -22.63 -9.19
C LEU A 196 -9.26 -23.61 -8.28
N GLY A 197 -10.59 -23.79 -8.49
CA GLY A 197 -11.42 -24.75 -7.75
C GLY A 197 -11.95 -24.23 -6.41
N LEU A 198 -11.93 -22.90 -6.19
CA LEU A 198 -12.43 -22.29 -4.96
C LEU A 198 -13.93 -21.97 -5.08
N ASP A 199 -14.65 -22.08 -3.96
CA ASP A 199 -16.04 -21.64 -3.81
C ASP A 199 -16.06 -20.15 -3.41
N VAL A 200 -16.56 -19.29 -4.29
CA VAL A 200 -16.42 -17.83 -4.15
C VAL A 200 -17.79 -17.17 -4.05
N GLU A 201 -18.04 -16.59 -2.89
CA GLU A 201 -19.12 -15.63 -2.66
C GLU A 201 -18.60 -14.21 -2.84
N CYS A 202 -19.38 -13.36 -3.51
CA CYS A 202 -19.00 -11.98 -3.85
C CYS A 202 -19.79 -10.97 -3.05
N LEU A 203 -19.11 -10.03 -2.42
CA LEU A 203 -19.67 -8.78 -1.89
C LEU A 203 -19.19 -7.61 -2.76
N TYR A 204 -20.13 -6.77 -3.18
CA TYR A 204 -19.84 -5.51 -3.89
C TYR A 204 -18.91 -5.68 -5.09
N CYS A 205 -19.07 -6.81 -5.82
CA CYS A 205 -18.23 -7.16 -6.97
C CYS A 205 -18.61 -6.44 -8.27
N GLU A 206 -19.78 -5.80 -8.33
CA GLU A 206 -20.16 -4.97 -9.48
C GLU A 206 -19.39 -3.64 -9.41
N PRO A 207 -18.60 -3.30 -10.44
CA PRO A 207 -17.83 -2.06 -10.44
C PRO A 207 -18.76 -0.83 -10.43
N ASP A 208 -18.53 0.06 -9.46
CA ASP A 208 -19.22 1.35 -9.38
C ASP A 208 -18.27 2.41 -8.80
N GLY A 209 -17.82 3.33 -9.64
CA GLY A 209 -16.87 4.38 -9.24
C GLY A 209 -17.42 5.43 -8.27
N SER A 210 -18.69 5.30 -7.85
CA SER A 210 -19.27 6.09 -6.76
C SER A 210 -19.10 5.45 -5.37
N PHE A 211 -18.67 4.16 -5.31
CA PHE A 211 -18.47 3.37 -4.09
C PHE A 211 -19.66 3.43 -3.12
N PRO A 212 -20.87 2.99 -3.55
CA PRO A 212 -22.11 3.25 -2.81
C PRO A 212 -22.25 2.47 -1.50
N ASN A 213 -21.48 1.40 -1.31
CA ASN A 213 -21.60 0.52 -0.14
C ASN A 213 -20.63 0.96 0.97
N HIS A 214 -19.36 1.01 0.69
CA HIS A 214 -18.32 1.54 1.57
C HIS A 214 -17.09 1.98 0.74
N LEU A 215 -16.19 2.75 1.35
CA LEU A 215 -14.91 3.06 0.72
C LEU A 215 -14.05 1.78 0.63
N PRO A 216 -13.39 1.53 -0.50
CA PRO A 216 -12.59 0.32 -0.68
C PRO A 216 -11.24 0.45 0.07
N ASN A 217 -11.28 0.30 1.39
CA ASN A 217 -10.10 0.36 2.26
C ASN A 217 -10.03 -0.90 3.14
N PRO A 218 -9.25 -1.92 2.75
CA PRO A 218 -9.20 -3.20 3.42
C PRO A 218 -8.55 -3.18 4.81
N GLU A 219 -7.85 -2.09 5.15
CA GLU A 219 -7.19 -1.92 6.45
C GLU A 219 -8.07 -1.19 7.49
N ASP A 220 -9.22 -0.70 7.08
CA ASP A 220 -10.17 -0.02 7.97
C ASP A 220 -11.24 -1.01 8.47
N PRO A 221 -11.27 -1.33 9.77
CA PRO A 221 -12.24 -2.29 10.31
C PRO A 221 -13.71 -1.87 10.12
N GLU A 222 -13.99 -0.57 9.91
CA GLU A 222 -15.35 -0.12 9.60
C GLU A 222 -15.76 -0.52 8.18
N MET A 223 -14.81 -0.60 7.26
CA MET A 223 -15.05 -0.94 5.85
C MET A 223 -15.12 -2.45 5.62
N THR A 224 -14.61 -3.27 6.55
CA THR A 224 -14.61 -4.75 6.44
C THR A 224 -15.74 -5.44 7.22
N ARG A 225 -16.61 -4.70 7.93
CA ARG A 225 -17.68 -5.27 8.78
C ARG A 225 -18.61 -6.22 8.04
N ASP A 226 -19.03 -5.87 6.82
CA ASP A 226 -19.94 -6.71 6.05
C ASP A 226 -19.25 -7.99 5.60
N LEU A 227 -17.96 -7.92 5.28
CA LEU A 227 -17.13 -9.08 4.96
C LEU A 227 -16.98 -10.00 6.18
N GLU A 228 -16.67 -9.46 7.35
CA GLU A 228 -16.54 -10.19 8.62
C GLU A 228 -17.85 -10.94 8.94
N ALA A 229 -18.98 -10.22 8.88
CA ALA A 229 -20.29 -10.81 9.12
C ALA A 229 -20.63 -11.90 8.10
N LYS A 230 -20.28 -11.71 6.82
CA LYS A 230 -20.58 -12.68 5.75
C LYS A 230 -19.71 -13.94 5.86
N VAL A 231 -18.44 -13.82 6.26
CA VAL A 231 -17.57 -14.97 6.56
C VAL A 231 -18.20 -15.86 7.63
N ILE A 232 -18.65 -15.26 8.73
CA ILE A 232 -19.31 -15.99 9.85
C ILE A 232 -20.64 -16.59 9.38
N GLU A 233 -21.49 -15.81 8.70
CA GLU A 233 -22.82 -16.25 8.23
C GLU A 233 -22.71 -17.50 7.34
N LEU A 234 -21.74 -17.53 6.44
CA LEU A 234 -21.57 -18.59 5.47
C LEU A 234 -20.70 -19.76 5.96
N GLY A 235 -20.03 -19.61 7.13
CA GLY A 235 -19.02 -20.53 7.57
C GLY A 235 -17.89 -20.66 6.55
N ALA A 236 -17.46 -19.52 5.97
CA ALA A 236 -16.40 -19.50 5.00
C ALA A 236 -15.03 -19.72 5.65
N ASP A 237 -14.06 -20.24 4.88
CA ASP A 237 -12.70 -20.45 5.39
C ASP A 237 -11.99 -19.11 5.64
N LEU A 238 -12.28 -18.08 4.81
CA LEU A 238 -11.74 -16.74 4.97
C LEU A 238 -12.47 -15.69 4.13
N GLY A 239 -12.21 -14.42 4.46
CA GLY A 239 -12.60 -13.26 3.67
C GLY A 239 -11.38 -12.58 3.04
N LEU A 240 -11.57 -12.03 1.82
CA LEU A 240 -10.61 -11.22 1.10
C LEU A 240 -11.23 -9.85 0.82
N ALA A 241 -10.54 -8.77 1.16
CA ALA A 241 -10.93 -7.40 0.80
C ALA A 241 -9.85 -6.76 -0.06
N PHE A 242 -10.25 -5.93 -1.03
CA PHE A 242 -9.30 -5.22 -1.90
C PHE A 242 -9.57 -3.72 -1.86
N ASP A 243 -8.50 -2.91 -2.01
CA ASP A 243 -8.70 -1.49 -2.23
C ASP A 243 -9.09 -1.19 -3.69
N GLY A 244 -9.47 0.05 -3.97
CA GLY A 244 -10.12 0.43 -5.24
C GLY A 244 -9.29 0.14 -6.49
N ASP A 245 -7.97 0.10 -6.39
CA ASP A 245 -7.06 -0.21 -7.48
C ASP A 245 -6.25 -1.50 -7.26
N SER A 246 -6.57 -2.24 -6.19
CA SER A 246 -6.10 -3.61 -5.90
C SER A 246 -4.58 -3.75 -5.78
N ASP A 247 -3.91 -2.75 -5.22
CA ASP A 247 -2.51 -2.88 -4.81
C ASP A 247 -2.38 -3.22 -3.32
N ARG A 248 -3.52 -3.33 -2.59
CA ARG A 248 -3.62 -3.81 -1.22
C ARG A 248 -4.74 -4.83 -1.05
N CYS A 249 -4.52 -5.81 -0.17
CA CYS A 249 -5.53 -6.77 0.26
C CYS A 249 -5.54 -6.92 1.78
N GLY A 250 -6.74 -6.99 2.35
CA GLY A 250 -7.03 -7.37 3.72
C GLY A 250 -7.55 -8.80 3.79
N PHE A 251 -7.31 -9.45 4.92
CA PHE A 251 -7.73 -10.83 5.17
C PHE A 251 -8.56 -10.91 6.44
N ILE A 252 -9.64 -11.68 6.38
CA ILE A 252 -10.48 -12.01 7.52
C ILE A 252 -10.40 -13.52 7.74
N ASP A 253 -10.16 -13.95 8.98
CA ASP A 253 -10.11 -15.38 9.31
C ASP A 253 -11.52 -16.01 9.37
N ASN A 254 -11.59 -17.32 9.57
CA ASN A 254 -12.84 -18.08 9.67
C ASN A 254 -13.69 -17.74 10.91
N HIS A 255 -13.19 -16.92 11.82
CA HIS A 255 -13.91 -16.41 13.00
C HIS A 255 -14.38 -14.95 12.81
N GLY A 256 -14.11 -14.34 11.65
CA GLY A 256 -14.42 -12.94 11.37
C GLY A 256 -13.39 -11.96 11.91
N ASN A 257 -12.20 -12.38 12.29
CA ASN A 257 -11.15 -11.49 12.78
C ASN A 257 -10.30 -10.95 11.63
N HIS A 258 -10.03 -9.66 11.64
CA HIS A 258 -9.11 -9.03 10.72
C HIS A 258 -7.66 -9.47 11.00
N ILE A 259 -6.95 -9.88 9.94
CA ILE A 259 -5.54 -10.29 9.98
C ILE A 259 -4.69 -9.10 9.54
N ALA A 260 -3.88 -8.56 10.44
CA ALA A 260 -2.98 -7.46 10.13
C ALA A 260 -1.94 -7.85 9.06
N ALA A 261 -1.60 -6.92 8.17
CA ALA A 261 -0.74 -7.18 7.02
C ALA A 261 0.68 -7.65 7.40
N ASP A 262 1.21 -7.23 8.53
CA ASP A 262 2.51 -7.70 9.03
C ASP A 262 2.46 -9.17 9.52
N ARG A 263 1.33 -9.65 10.03
CA ARG A 263 1.11 -11.08 10.33
C ARG A 263 0.98 -11.90 9.05
N LEU A 264 0.32 -11.34 8.03
CA LEU A 264 0.26 -11.97 6.71
C LEU A 264 1.66 -12.07 6.09
N LEU A 265 2.47 -11.01 6.19
CA LEU A 265 3.86 -11.01 5.75
C LEU A 265 4.70 -12.06 6.52
N ALA A 266 4.43 -12.27 7.81
CA ALA A 266 5.08 -13.32 8.59
C ALA A 266 4.74 -14.73 8.06
N LEU A 267 3.48 -14.99 7.71
CA LEU A 267 3.06 -16.25 7.08
C LEU A 267 3.75 -16.48 5.73
N LEU A 268 3.75 -15.49 4.86
CA LEU A 268 4.42 -15.53 3.56
C LEU A 268 5.94 -15.73 3.72
N SER A 269 6.54 -15.08 4.74
CA SER A 269 7.96 -15.25 5.06
C SER A 269 8.30 -16.66 5.50
N ARG A 270 7.46 -17.30 6.33
CA ARG A 270 7.63 -18.70 6.75
C ARG A 270 7.68 -19.64 5.54
N ASP A 271 6.78 -19.44 4.58
CA ASP A 271 6.71 -20.28 3.38
C ASP A 271 7.90 -20.03 2.45
N LEU A 272 8.25 -18.77 2.18
CA LEU A 272 9.40 -18.42 1.34
C LEU A 272 10.71 -18.95 1.93
N LEU A 273 10.96 -18.76 3.22
CA LEU A 273 12.21 -19.09 3.88
C LEU A 273 12.48 -20.59 3.98
N ARG A 274 11.46 -21.45 3.85
CA ARG A 274 11.65 -22.90 3.69
C ARG A 274 12.35 -23.26 2.37
N ARG A 275 12.14 -22.48 1.32
CA ARG A 275 12.73 -22.66 -0.01
C ARG A 275 14.01 -21.85 -0.19
N HIS A 276 14.03 -20.62 0.39
CA HIS A 276 15.10 -19.65 0.24
C HIS A 276 15.62 -19.17 1.61
N PRO A 277 16.36 -20.01 2.36
CA PRO A 277 16.94 -19.60 3.65
C PRO A 277 17.96 -18.46 3.47
N ASN A 278 18.16 -17.66 4.51
CA ASN A 278 19.02 -16.48 4.51
C ASN A 278 18.58 -15.35 3.56
N THR A 279 17.34 -15.39 3.05
CA THR A 279 16.79 -14.30 2.23
C THR A 279 16.48 -13.08 3.11
N PRO A 280 16.85 -11.86 2.66
CA PRO A 280 16.39 -10.64 3.31
C PRO A 280 14.90 -10.43 3.05
N ILE A 281 14.14 -10.07 4.10
CA ILE A 281 12.73 -9.71 4.03
C ILE A 281 12.59 -8.25 4.46
N VAL A 282 12.07 -7.42 3.57
CA VAL A 282 11.93 -5.98 3.82
C VAL A 282 10.55 -5.66 4.41
N PHE A 283 10.52 -4.89 5.49
CA PHE A 283 9.25 -4.48 6.13
C PHE A 283 9.35 -3.05 6.67
N ASP A 284 8.22 -2.39 6.84
CA ASP A 284 8.21 -1.00 7.26
C ASP A 284 8.42 -0.82 8.78
N VAL A 285 8.82 0.39 9.15
CA VAL A 285 9.13 0.77 10.54
C VAL A 285 7.93 0.63 11.50
N LYS A 286 6.70 0.54 10.98
CA LYS A 286 5.47 0.42 11.78
C LYS A 286 5.10 -1.03 12.09
N SER A 287 5.74 -2.00 11.47
CA SER A 287 5.45 -3.43 11.65
C SER A 287 5.70 -3.90 13.09
N SER A 288 4.89 -4.88 13.51
CA SER A 288 5.02 -5.54 14.81
C SER A 288 6.39 -6.16 15.02
N GLN A 289 6.83 -6.23 16.29
CA GLN A 289 8.06 -6.95 16.66
C GLN A 289 7.95 -8.45 16.39
N ALA A 290 6.75 -9.00 16.37
CA ALA A 290 6.53 -10.40 16.01
C ALA A 290 7.07 -10.74 14.61
N LEU A 291 7.02 -9.81 13.65
CA LEU A 291 7.47 -10.06 12.28
C LEU A 291 8.99 -10.31 12.16
N PRO A 292 9.89 -9.42 12.63
CA PRO A 292 11.32 -9.71 12.57
C PRO A 292 11.73 -10.94 13.39
N ASP A 293 11.01 -11.26 14.47
CA ASP A 293 11.28 -12.43 15.28
C ASP A 293 10.89 -13.72 14.53
N GLU A 294 9.74 -13.74 13.83
CA GLU A 294 9.34 -14.85 12.96
C GLU A 294 10.31 -15.01 11.76
N ILE A 295 10.73 -13.91 11.12
CA ILE A 295 11.72 -13.97 10.04
C ILE A 295 13.01 -14.64 10.52
N LYS A 296 13.55 -14.24 11.68
CA LYS A 296 14.76 -14.84 12.26
C LYS A 296 14.56 -16.31 12.63
N LYS A 297 13.42 -16.64 13.24
CA LYS A 297 13.05 -18.01 13.65
C LYS A 297 13.07 -18.98 12.46
N TYR A 298 12.66 -18.51 11.28
CA TYR A 298 12.67 -19.32 10.05
C TYR A 298 13.93 -19.13 9.20
N GLY A 299 14.98 -18.51 9.74
CA GLY A 299 16.30 -18.41 9.11
C GLY A 299 16.42 -17.31 8.05
N GLY A 300 15.57 -16.31 8.08
CA GLY A 300 15.65 -15.12 7.22
C GLY A 300 16.41 -13.96 7.86
N ILE A 301 16.64 -12.91 7.07
CA ILE A 301 17.29 -11.68 7.50
C ILE A 301 16.24 -10.56 7.52
N PRO A 302 15.78 -10.09 8.71
CA PRO A 302 14.82 -9.01 8.78
C PRO A 302 15.47 -7.66 8.42
N VAL A 303 14.87 -6.92 7.51
CA VAL A 303 15.35 -5.61 7.05
C VAL A 303 14.23 -4.57 7.24
N MET A 304 14.32 -3.80 8.32
CA MET A 304 13.39 -2.70 8.57
C MET A 304 13.71 -1.52 7.67
N TRP A 305 12.69 -0.92 7.04
CA TRP A 305 12.87 0.19 6.10
C TRP A 305 11.81 1.28 6.29
N LYS A 306 11.96 2.35 5.50
CA LYS A 306 11.02 3.49 5.48
C LYS A 306 9.68 3.06 4.91
N SER A 307 8.56 3.55 5.49
CA SER A 307 7.24 3.37 4.92
C SER A 307 7.10 4.09 3.58
N GLY A 308 6.41 3.44 2.65
CA GLY A 308 6.09 3.92 1.31
C GLY A 308 6.42 2.89 0.23
N HIS A 309 5.38 2.43 -0.48
CA HIS A 309 5.47 1.33 -1.45
C HIS A 309 6.61 1.49 -2.47
N SER A 310 6.86 2.73 -2.93
CA SER A 310 7.96 3.01 -3.88
C SER A 310 9.33 2.80 -3.25
N LEU A 311 9.52 3.22 -1.97
CA LEU A 311 10.79 3.04 -1.24
C LEU A 311 11.03 1.57 -0.90
N MET A 312 9.97 0.83 -0.60
CA MET A 312 10.03 -0.62 -0.37
C MET A 312 10.51 -1.35 -1.62
N LYS A 313 9.90 -1.09 -2.79
CA LYS A 313 10.31 -1.67 -4.08
C LYS A 313 11.77 -1.36 -4.42
N GLN A 314 12.21 -0.11 -4.21
CA GLN A 314 13.61 0.29 -4.43
C GLN A 314 14.55 -0.50 -3.51
N LYS A 315 14.23 -0.60 -2.20
CA LYS A 315 15.06 -1.33 -1.24
C LYS A 315 15.12 -2.83 -1.54
N MET A 316 14.00 -3.44 -1.87
CA MET A 316 13.95 -4.84 -2.27
C MET A 316 14.85 -5.10 -3.49
N ASN A 317 14.79 -4.23 -4.50
CA ASN A 317 15.63 -4.34 -5.69
C ASN A 317 17.12 -4.15 -5.36
N GLU A 318 17.45 -3.18 -4.50
CA GLU A 318 18.83 -2.89 -4.06
C GLU A 318 19.52 -4.10 -3.41
N ILE A 319 18.79 -4.81 -2.53
CA ILE A 319 19.37 -5.91 -1.74
C ILE A 319 18.99 -7.31 -2.23
N GLY A 320 18.26 -7.41 -3.36
CA GLY A 320 17.81 -8.69 -3.89
C GLY A 320 16.78 -9.40 -3.00
N SER A 321 15.93 -8.65 -2.28
CA SER A 321 14.87 -9.23 -1.46
C SER A 321 13.77 -9.84 -2.34
N LEU A 322 13.33 -11.05 -1.98
CA LEU A 322 12.25 -11.77 -2.68
C LEU A 322 10.87 -11.53 -2.07
N LEU A 323 10.78 -10.88 -0.93
CA LEU A 323 9.53 -10.59 -0.25
C LEU A 323 9.65 -9.33 0.59
N GLY A 324 8.61 -8.53 0.61
CA GLY A 324 8.50 -7.38 1.49
C GLY A 324 7.07 -6.99 1.76
N GLY A 325 6.85 -6.05 2.69
CA GLY A 325 5.51 -5.58 2.99
C GLY A 325 5.44 -4.43 3.97
N GLU A 326 4.28 -3.79 3.99
CA GLU A 326 3.95 -2.68 4.87
C GLU A 326 2.69 -2.99 5.67
N VAL A 327 2.58 -2.42 6.87
CA VAL A 327 1.36 -2.51 7.70
C VAL A 327 0.12 -1.96 6.98
N SER A 328 0.30 -1.10 5.99
CA SER A 328 -0.78 -0.54 5.16
C SER A 328 -1.37 -1.51 4.12
N GLY A 329 -0.99 -2.78 4.11
CA GLY A 329 -1.52 -3.80 3.21
C GLY A 329 -0.78 -3.94 1.88
N HIS A 330 0.21 -3.09 1.56
CA HIS A 330 1.08 -3.29 0.41
C HIS A 330 2.06 -4.44 0.68
N LEU A 331 1.95 -5.51 -0.08
CA LEU A 331 2.83 -6.67 -0.01
C LEU A 331 3.46 -6.93 -1.38
N PHE A 332 4.75 -7.30 -1.38
CA PHE A 332 5.59 -7.34 -2.57
C PHE A 332 6.20 -8.72 -2.70
N ILE A 333 5.87 -9.45 -3.77
CA ILE A 333 6.42 -10.78 -4.06
C ILE A 333 7.39 -10.67 -5.21
N GLY A 334 8.67 -10.98 -4.96
CA GLY A 334 9.75 -11.00 -5.95
C GLY A 334 10.19 -12.42 -6.32
N GLU A 335 9.73 -13.46 -5.59
CA GLU A 335 10.01 -14.85 -5.94
C GLU A 335 9.31 -15.21 -7.26
N ASP A 336 10.09 -15.49 -8.29
CA ASP A 336 9.60 -15.80 -9.65
C ASP A 336 8.63 -14.74 -10.21
N TYR A 337 8.73 -13.50 -9.71
CA TYR A 337 7.92 -12.37 -10.11
C TYR A 337 8.71 -11.06 -9.99
N PHE A 338 8.07 -9.92 -10.24
CA PHE A 338 8.77 -8.65 -10.42
C PHE A 338 9.05 -7.87 -9.13
N GLY A 339 8.33 -8.14 -8.02
CA GLY A 339 8.53 -7.49 -6.73
C GLY A 339 7.82 -6.16 -6.57
N PHE A 340 6.75 -5.90 -7.33
CA PHE A 340 5.83 -4.80 -7.03
C PHE A 340 4.64 -5.27 -6.18
N ASP A 341 3.86 -4.32 -5.68
CA ASP A 341 2.64 -4.52 -4.89
C ASP A 341 1.52 -5.06 -5.78
N ASP A 342 1.23 -6.35 -5.61
CA ASP A 342 0.25 -7.11 -6.39
C ASP A 342 -0.69 -7.86 -5.43
N ALA A 343 -1.75 -7.19 -5.00
CA ALA A 343 -2.67 -7.78 -4.04
C ALA A 343 -3.37 -9.06 -4.57
N PRO A 344 -3.78 -9.16 -5.85
CA PRO A 344 -4.20 -10.43 -6.44
C PRO A 344 -3.21 -11.57 -6.25
N LEU A 345 -1.94 -11.37 -6.57
CA LEU A 345 -0.91 -12.41 -6.40
C LEU A 345 -0.70 -12.76 -4.92
N VAL A 346 -0.68 -11.76 -4.03
CA VAL A 346 -0.58 -11.96 -2.57
C VAL A 346 -1.74 -12.81 -2.07
N ALA A 347 -2.98 -12.50 -2.49
CA ALA A 347 -4.16 -13.28 -2.14
C ALA A 347 -4.02 -14.74 -2.62
N LEU A 348 -3.64 -14.96 -3.87
CA LEU A 348 -3.46 -16.29 -4.43
C LEU A 348 -2.36 -17.10 -3.72
N LYS A 349 -1.22 -16.49 -3.41
CA LYS A 349 -0.13 -17.14 -2.67
C LYS A 349 -0.54 -17.49 -1.24
N THR A 350 -1.30 -16.64 -0.59
CA THR A 350 -1.83 -16.91 0.75
C THR A 350 -2.84 -18.07 0.73
N LEU A 351 -3.76 -18.07 -0.23
CA LEU A 351 -4.72 -19.17 -0.44
C LEU A 351 -4.00 -20.49 -0.74
N GLU A 352 -2.93 -20.46 -1.53
CA GLU A 352 -2.08 -21.65 -1.79
C GLU A 352 -1.52 -22.21 -0.49
N ILE A 353 -0.94 -21.38 0.39
CA ILE A 353 -0.40 -21.79 1.70
C ILE A 353 -1.51 -22.39 2.58
N ILE A 354 -2.66 -21.73 2.66
CA ILE A 354 -3.80 -22.19 3.44
C ILE A 354 -4.34 -23.52 2.89
N SER A 355 -4.43 -23.66 1.57
CA SER A 355 -4.92 -24.90 0.94
C SER A 355 -4.04 -26.11 1.22
N LYS A 356 -2.74 -25.91 1.43
CA LYS A 356 -1.75 -26.94 1.77
C LYS A 356 -1.70 -27.27 3.26
N SER A 357 -2.21 -26.36 4.11
CA SER A 357 -2.24 -26.59 5.56
C SER A 357 -3.39 -27.53 5.93
N GLY A 358 -3.23 -28.29 6.99
CA GLY A 358 -4.34 -29.04 7.58
C GLY A 358 -5.17 -28.25 8.60
N GLN A 359 -4.88 -26.97 8.76
CA GLN A 359 -5.41 -26.07 9.80
C GLN A 359 -6.42 -25.08 9.20
N THR A 360 -7.28 -24.53 10.05
CA THR A 360 -8.11 -23.37 9.74
C THR A 360 -7.24 -22.10 9.66
N VAL A 361 -7.76 -21.03 9.06
CA VAL A 361 -7.04 -19.77 8.96
C VAL A 361 -6.74 -19.19 10.34
N GLY A 362 -7.71 -19.22 11.26
CA GLY A 362 -7.51 -18.80 12.65
C GLY A 362 -6.37 -19.55 13.33
N GLU A 363 -6.35 -20.90 13.25
CA GLU A 363 -5.28 -21.72 13.83
C GLU A 363 -3.89 -21.39 13.26
N ILE A 364 -3.78 -21.16 11.94
CA ILE A 364 -2.52 -20.76 11.29
C ILE A 364 -1.98 -19.46 11.89
N PHE A 365 -2.87 -18.47 12.05
CA PHE A 365 -2.46 -17.15 12.55
C PHE A 365 -2.31 -17.10 14.07
N ASP A 366 -2.94 -18.00 14.84
CA ASP A 366 -2.72 -18.12 16.29
C ASP A 366 -1.29 -18.56 16.64
N GLU A 367 -0.60 -19.22 15.70
CA GLU A 367 0.83 -19.55 15.87
C GLU A 367 1.76 -18.34 15.78
N ILE A 368 1.31 -17.19 15.21
CA ILE A 368 2.08 -15.95 15.12
C ILE A 368 1.72 -15.08 16.31
N PRO A 369 2.69 -14.66 17.14
CA PRO A 369 2.42 -13.86 18.32
C PRO A 369 1.62 -12.60 17.99
N LYS A 370 0.57 -12.32 18.77
CA LYS A 370 -0.19 -11.08 18.71
C LYS A 370 0.18 -10.22 19.90
N LEU A 371 0.82 -9.09 19.66
CA LEU A 371 1.19 -8.13 20.69
C LEU A 371 0.08 -7.08 20.85
N VAL A 372 0.01 -6.47 22.02
CA VAL A 372 -0.91 -5.35 22.25
C VAL A 372 -0.35 -4.12 21.57
N ALA A 373 -1.15 -3.46 20.74
CA ALA A 373 -0.72 -2.26 20.02
C ALA A 373 -1.77 -1.14 20.10
N THR A 374 -1.31 0.11 20.03
CA THR A 374 -2.21 1.23 19.81
C THR A 374 -2.61 1.30 18.33
N PRO A 375 -3.77 1.88 17.98
CA PRO A 375 -3.98 2.38 16.64
C PRO A 375 -2.92 3.44 16.30
N GLU A 376 -2.76 3.77 15.02
CA GLU A 376 -1.90 4.89 14.61
C GLU A 376 -2.49 6.21 15.12
N ILE A 377 -1.70 6.96 15.88
CA ILE A 377 -2.08 8.23 16.49
C ILE A 377 -1.57 9.34 15.58
N VAL A 378 -2.47 10.01 14.87
CA VAL A 378 -2.13 11.14 13.99
C VAL A 378 -2.36 12.44 14.73
N LEU A 379 -1.32 13.28 14.85
CA LEU A 379 -1.36 14.58 15.49
C LEU A 379 -0.97 15.66 14.48
N GLY A 380 -1.81 16.70 14.36
CA GLY A 380 -1.51 17.85 13.51
C GLY A 380 -0.18 18.51 13.91
N ALA A 381 0.67 18.78 12.91
CA ALA A 381 1.96 19.45 13.09
C ALA A 381 2.27 20.29 11.85
N PRO A 382 2.87 21.50 12.01
CA PRO A 382 3.23 22.37 10.90
C PRO A 382 4.23 21.67 9.94
N ASP A 383 3.97 21.76 8.63
CA ASP A 383 4.76 21.09 7.60
C ASP A 383 6.23 21.53 7.57
N ASP A 384 6.51 22.79 7.85
CA ASP A 384 7.84 23.39 7.90
C ASP A 384 8.64 23.00 9.16
N LEU A 385 7.99 22.48 10.19
CA LEU A 385 8.61 22.16 11.49
C LEU A 385 8.65 20.66 11.80
N LYS A 386 7.72 19.86 11.27
CA LYS A 386 7.53 18.46 11.68
C LYS A 386 8.81 17.61 11.58
N PHE A 387 9.60 17.76 10.51
CA PHE A 387 10.85 16.98 10.33
C PHE A 387 11.90 17.39 11.37
N LYS A 388 12.09 18.71 11.58
CA LYS A 388 13.00 19.22 12.60
C LYS A 388 12.62 18.75 14.01
N MET A 389 11.32 18.78 14.33
CA MET A 389 10.79 18.29 15.60
C MET A 389 11.10 16.80 15.83
N ILE A 390 10.94 15.97 14.78
CA ILE A 390 11.27 14.55 14.86
C ILE A 390 12.78 14.33 15.05
N ASP A 391 13.63 15.10 14.36
CA ASP A 391 15.11 15.02 14.53
C ASP A 391 15.54 15.39 15.97
N GLU A 392 14.94 16.45 16.54
CA GLU A 392 15.20 16.86 17.93
C GLU A 392 14.71 15.81 18.93
N MET A 393 13.50 15.26 18.76
CA MET A 393 12.98 14.16 19.59
C MET A 393 13.87 12.92 19.48
N THR A 394 14.32 12.58 18.28
CA THR A 394 15.20 11.43 18.01
C THR A 394 16.49 11.59 18.79
N THR A 395 17.13 12.76 18.69
CA THR A 395 18.39 13.06 19.41
C THR A 395 18.20 12.95 20.93
N SER A 396 17.11 13.47 21.45
CA SER A 396 16.78 13.40 22.89
C SER A 396 16.57 11.95 23.34
N LEU A 397 15.78 11.16 22.59
CA LEU A 397 15.48 9.77 22.94
C LEU A 397 16.70 8.85 22.85
N GLN A 398 17.63 9.11 21.93
CA GLN A 398 18.90 8.36 21.81
C GLN A 398 19.82 8.51 23.04
N THR A 399 19.60 9.51 23.90
CA THR A 399 20.39 9.67 25.11
C THR A 399 20.15 8.53 26.10
N ASP A 400 18.91 8.03 26.18
CA ASP A 400 18.51 7.07 27.21
C ASP A 400 18.09 5.69 26.63
N TYR A 401 17.85 5.61 25.31
CA TYR A 401 17.26 4.44 24.67
C TYR A 401 17.98 4.05 23.38
N GLU A 402 17.87 2.77 23.02
CA GLU A 402 18.16 2.30 21.65
C GLU A 402 17.09 2.79 20.70
N VAL A 403 17.48 3.50 19.61
CA VAL A 403 16.54 4.10 18.66
C VAL A 403 16.90 3.71 17.23
N VAL A 404 15.96 3.11 16.53
CA VAL A 404 16.04 2.88 15.08
C VAL A 404 15.56 4.15 14.37
N THR A 405 16.44 4.74 13.56
CA THR A 405 16.22 6.05 12.91
C THR A 405 15.94 5.98 11.42
N VAL A 406 15.48 4.83 10.94
CA VAL A 406 15.22 4.60 9.51
C VAL A 406 14.11 5.52 8.97
N ASP A 407 13.05 5.74 9.77
CA ASP A 407 11.93 6.64 9.42
C ASP A 407 11.32 7.22 10.70
N GLY A 408 11.90 8.31 11.20
CA GLY A 408 11.60 8.88 12.51
C GLY A 408 12.36 8.21 13.64
N ALA A 409 11.81 8.16 14.85
CA ALA A 409 12.38 7.54 16.02
C ALA A 409 11.54 6.36 16.50
N ARG A 410 11.99 5.12 16.20
CA ARG A 410 11.45 3.91 16.80
C ARG A 410 12.33 3.53 17.99
N VAL A 411 11.85 3.82 19.19
CA VAL A 411 12.50 3.50 20.46
C VAL A 411 12.25 2.05 20.80
N ILE A 412 13.32 1.29 21.04
CA ILE A 412 13.23 -0.11 21.44
C ILE A 412 13.26 -0.20 22.97
N PHE A 413 12.24 -0.78 23.55
CA PHE A 413 12.13 -1.07 24.97
C PHE A 413 12.29 -2.58 25.21
N ASN A 414 12.49 -2.99 26.47
CA ASN A 414 12.69 -4.41 26.81
C ASN A 414 11.55 -5.32 26.34
N ASN A 415 10.31 -4.82 26.34
CA ASN A 415 9.10 -5.63 26.05
C ASN A 415 8.21 -4.96 25.00
N GLY A 416 8.76 -4.17 24.09
CA GLY A 416 7.99 -3.50 23.06
C GLY A 416 8.73 -2.32 22.44
N TRP A 417 8.00 -1.45 21.80
CA TRP A 417 8.55 -0.27 21.12
C TRP A 417 7.56 0.88 21.08
N GLY A 418 8.08 2.08 20.88
CA GLY A 418 7.29 3.28 20.57
C GLY A 418 7.88 4.01 19.37
N LEU A 419 7.04 4.45 18.45
CA LEU A 419 7.43 5.17 17.24
C LEU A 419 6.86 6.58 17.24
N VAL A 420 7.67 7.56 16.83
CA VAL A 420 7.22 8.87 16.36
C VAL A 420 7.88 9.19 15.02
N ARG A 421 7.10 9.64 14.03
CA ARG A 421 7.60 10.00 12.71
C ARG A 421 6.82 11.15 12.08
N ALA A 422 7.44 11.88 11.17
CA ALA A 422 6.76 12.87 10.34
C ALA A 422 5.97 12.19 9.22
N SER A 423 4.72 12.61 9.02
CA SER A 423 3.94 12.16 7.85
C SER A 423 4.54 12.76 6.57
N ASN A 424 4.71 11.93 5.53
CA ASN A 424 5.17 12.38 4.22
C ASN A 424 4.03 12.92 3.34
N THR A 425 2.79 12.71 3.76
CA THR A 425 1.59 13.01 2.94
C THR A 425 0.65 14.03 3.59
N GLN A 426 0.82 14.33 4.89
CA GLN A 426 -0.05 15.22 5.65
C GLN A 426 0.77 16.16 6.55
N PRO A 427 0.26 17.35 6.92
CA PRO A 427 0.86 18.23 7.93
C PRO A 427 0.63 17.63 9.34
N ALA A 428 1.30 16.53 9.62
CA ALA A 428 1.11 15.75 10.83
C ALA A 428 2.38 14.98 11.24
N ILE A 429 2.45 14.60 12.50
CA ILE A 429 3.30 13.52 12.99
C ILE A 429 2.42 12.32 13.35
N THR A 430 2.98 11.13 13.27
CA THR A 430 2.29 9.89 13.66
C THR A 430 3.05 9.17 14.74
N LEU A 431 2.31 8.57 15.69
CA LEU A 431 2.85 7.74 16.75
C LEU A 431 2.15 6.38 16.75
N ARG A 432 2.89 5.35 17.16
CA ARG A 432 2.36 4.00 17.40
C ARG A 432 3.18 3.35 18.51
N PHE A 433 2.52 2.54 19.34
CA PHE A 433 3.15 1.82 20.45
C PHE A 433 2.71 0.36 20.40
N GLU A 434 3.62 -0.53 20.78
CA GLU A 434 3.36 -1.95 20.88
C GLU A 434 4.15 -2.55 22.05
N ALA A 435 3.54 -3.48 22.77
CA ALA A 435 4.15 -4.21 23.87
C ALA A 435 3.48 -5.56 24.11
N TYR A 436 4.08 -6.38 24.97
CA TYR A 436 3.48 -7.64 25.42
C TYR A 436 2.30 -7.42 26.39
N ALA A 437 2.27 -6.28 27.09
CA ALA A 437 1.20 -5.94 28.03
C ALA A 437 0.79 -4.45 27.91
N ARG A 438 -0.47 -4.18 28.26
CA ARG A 438 -1.08 -2.84 28.15
C ARG A 438 -0.39 -1.82 29.05
N GLU A 439 0.04 -2.21 30.24
CA GLU A 439 0.71 -1.35 31.21
C GLU A 439 2.04 -0.81 30.66
N GLN A 440 2.74 -1.60 29.85
CA GLN A 440 3.97 -1.20 29.20
C GLN A 440 3.72 -0.14 28.14
N ILE A 441 2.63 -0.23 27.37
CA ILE A 441 2.22 0.81 26.41
C ILE A 441 2.01 2.12 27.15
N VAL A 442 1.33 2.12 28.28
CA VAL A 442 1.10 3.32 29.11
C VAL A 442 2.42 3.95 29.54
N GLU A 443 3.40 3.15 29.95
CA GLU A 443 4.73 3.61 30.30
C GLU A 443 5.42 4.29 29.09
N TYR A 444 5.44 3.61 27.94
CA TYR A 444 6.05 4.13 26.72
C TYR A 444 5.38 5.42 26.23
N MET A 445 4.04 5.48 26.25
CA MET A 445 3.31 6.71 25.93
C MET A 445 3.68 7.86 26.87
N ARG A 446 3.90 7.61 28.16
CA ARG A 446 4.34 8.67 29.10
C ARG A 446 5.71 9.22 28.77
N ILE A 447 6.66 8.38 28.32
CA ILE A 447 7.99 8.81 27.85
C ILE A 447 7.84 9.76 26.65
N PHE A 448 7.03 9.36 25.65
CA PHE A 448 6.80 10.19 24.48
C PHE A 448 6.00 11.47 24.81
N LYS A 449 5.06 11.42 25.77
CA LYS A 449 4.39 12.61 26.29
C LYS A 449 5.40 13.64 26.82
N GLY A 450 6.45 13.19 27.52
CA GLY A 450 7.53 14.04 28.00
C GLY A 450 8.28 14.77 26.89
N GLN A 451 8.39 14.16 25.70
CA GLN A 451 8.95 14.80 24.50
C GLN A 451 7.96 15.79 23.87
N LEU A 452 6.70 15.37 23.69
CA LEU A 452 5.66 16.17 23.04
C LEU A 452 5.33 17.47 23.76
N VAL A 453 5.54 17.56 25.09
CA VAL A 453 5.25 18.81 25.85
C VAL A 453 6.17 19.96 25.45
N ASN A 454 7.33 19.70 24.84
CA ASN A 454 8.25 20.71 24.34
C ASN A 454 7.76 21.39 23.05
N TYR A 455 6.68 20.88 22.43
CA TYR A 455 6.15 21.35 21.16
C TYR A 455 4.67 21.77 21.32
N PRO A 456 4.41 23.00 21.81
CA PRO A 456 3.05 23.46 22.10
C PRO A 456 2.16 23.61 20.85
N GLN A 457 2.75 23.66 19.67
CA GLN A 457 2.05 23.70 18.37
C GLN A 457 1.45 22.35 17.94
N ILE A 458 1.74 21.24 18.66
CA ILE A 458 1.12 19.93 18.41
C ILE A 458 -0.19 19.82 19.20
N GLU A 459 -1.27 19.48 18.51
CA GLU A 459 -2.56 19.21 19.13
C GLU A 459 -2.59 17.81 19.75
N ARG A 460 -2.32 17.69 21.05
CA ARG A 460 -2.14 16.41 21.77
C ARG A 460 -3.45 15.79 22.26
N GLY A 461 -4.60 16.38 22.03
CA GLY A 461 -5.87 15.93 22.63
C GLY A 461 -6.17 14.46 22.36
N ARG A 462 -5.96 13.99 21.10
CA ARG A 462 -6.14 12.58 20.73
C ARG A 462 -5.14 11.64 21.43
N PHE A 463 -3.90 12.06 21.58
CA PHE A 463 -2.88 11.30 22.30
C PHE A 463 -3.21 11.18 23.79
N ASP A 464 -3.59 12.29 24.43
CA ASP A 464 -3.92 12.32 25.85
C ASP A 464 -5.19 11.49 26.15
N ALA A 465 -6.21 11.54 25.28
CA ALA A 465 -7.39 10.71 25.40
C ALA A 465 -7.03 9.21 25.35
N LEU A 466 -6.25 8.80 24.34
CA LEU A 466 -5.84 7.41 24.21
C LEU A 466 -4.96 6.94 25.38
N LEU A 467 -4.05 7.78 25.88
CA LEU A 467 -3.27 7.49 27.08
C LEU A 467 -4.16 7.29 28.32
N SER A 468 -5.22 8.08 28.46
CA SER A 468 -6.21 7.92 29.52
C SER A 468 -6.96 6.60 29.40
N ASP A 469 -7.41 6.26 28.17
CA ASP A 469 -8.13 5.01 27.90
C ASP A 469 -7.26 3.78 28.20
N PHE A 470 -5.99 3.80 27.77
CA PHE A 470 -5.04 2.73 28.07
C PHE A 470 -4.67 2.67 29.55
N SER A 471 -4.80 3.76 30.32
CA SER A 471 -4.54 3.81 31.77
C SER A 471 -5.73 3.41 32.62
N SER A 472 -6.95 3.35 32.06
CA SER A 472 -8.18 2.98 32.79
C SER A 472 -8.45 1.48 32.67
N ASP A 473 -8.80 0.82 33.77
CA ASP A 473 -9.17 -0.61 33.81
C ASP A 473 -10.50 -0.94 33.09
N SER A 474 -11.17 0.05 32.49
CA SER A 474 -12.56 -0.06 32.05
C SER A 474 -12.80 -0.81 30.73
N LEU A 475 -11.78 -1.38 30.08
CA LEU A 475 -11.91 -2.09 28.82
C LEU A 475 -11.53 -3.59 28.90
N LEU A 476 -11.61 -4.21 30.09
CA LEU A 476 -11.35 -5.64 30.24
C LEU A 476 -12.47 -6.56 29.70
N ASP A 477 -13.61 -6.00 29.21
CA ASP A 477 -14.81 -6.81 28.91
C ASP A 477 -15.36 -6.73 27.48
N THR A 478 -14.65 -6.20 26.48
CA THR A 478 -15.27 -6.05 25.14
C THR A 478 -14.63 -6.82 23.99
N HIS A 479 -13.57 -7.60 24.21
CA HIS A 479 -13.06 -8.54 23.18
C HIS A 479 -12.39 -9.76 23.86
N ALA A 480 -13.21 -10.60 24.51
CA ALA A 480 -12.86 -11.99 24.83
C ALA A 480 -13.37 -12.92 23.73
#